data_3f20cb2275b0e0122e9a61a8c3c86fad
#
_entry.id   3f20cb2275b0e0122e9a61a8c3c86fad
#
_cell.length_a   1.000
_cell.length_b   1.000
_cell.length_c   1.000
_cell.angle_alpha   90.00
_cell.angle_beta   90.00
_cell.angle_gamma   90.00
#
_symmetry.space_group_name_H-M   'P 1'
#
loop_
_entity.id
_entity.type
_entity.pdbx_description
1 polymer ?
#
loop_
_entity_poly.entity_id
_entity_poly.type
_entity_poly.pdbx_seq_one_letter_code
_entity_poly.pdbx_strand_id
1 'polypeptide(L)'
;GSEMCIRDSFNIDYEMYKEPLDENTAYFHASWHRENPCQGWGPDLQTNCPEVNNVTNFKGENNYTVLDVEGTGHYVGCNLTVKHYQGSWWGEGNDMFFIDGEEYPSLNGTGTEDYFNHAWGMQKNAYPFFGTIVHESDTDGFQVSYRFHITDPVRFEKSLKVTIEHGHANHLSDDWSSTAYWYQ
;
A
#
# COMPACT_ATOMS: atom_id res chain seq x y z
N GLY A 1 -25.26 12.60 11.13
CA GLY A 1 -24.95 13.05 9.79
C GLY A 1 -26.01 12.57 8.82
N SER A 2 -26.46 13.41 7.91
CA SER A 2 -27.47 13.02 6.94
C SER A 2 -26.90 12.01 5.96
N GLU A 3 -27.66 11.02 5.56
CA GLU A 3 -27.28 10.02 4.55
C GLU A 3 -26.90 10.63 3.18
N MET A 4 -27.14 11.92 2.98
CA MET A 4 -26.79 12.65 1.75
C MET A 4 -25.30 12.72 1.46
N CYS A 5 -24.43 12.52 2.46
CA CYS A 5 -22.97 12.53 2.27
C CYS A 5 -22.36 11.15 2.04
N ILE A 6 -23.16 10.08 2.04
CA ILE A 6 -22.67 8.71 1.98
C ILE A 6 -22.69 8.13 0.57
N ARG A 7 -23.44 8.73 -0.35
CA ARG A 7 -23.59 8.25 -1.74
C ARG A 7 -23.68 9.42 -2.71
N ASP A 8 -22.60 9.63 -3.42
CA ASP A 8 -22.63 10.47 -4.61
C ASP A 8 -23.03 9.66 -5.84
N SER A 9 -23.23 10.35 -6.95
CA SER A 9 -23.48 9.70 -8.23
C SER A 9 -22.21 9.04 -8.74
N PHE A 10 -22.36 7.86 -9.34
CA PHE A 10 -21.30 7.20 -10.11
C PHE A 10 -21.48 7.54 -11.58
N ASN A 11 -20.42 7.99 -12.22
CA ASN A 11 -20.36 8.12 -13.67
C ASN A 11 -19.46 7.01 -14.19
N ILE A 12 -20.01 6.14 -15.02
CA ILE A 12 -19.30 5.01 -15.61
C ILE A 12 -19.34 5.16 -17.12
N ASP A 13 -18.20 5.45 -17.71
CA ASP A 13 -18.01 5.40 -19.14
C ASP A 13 -17.62 3.98 -19.54
N TYR A 14 -18.28 3.43 -20.55
CA TYR A 14 -18.02 2.08 -21.03
C TYR A 14 -18.12 1.99 -22.54
N GLU A 15 -17.41 1.02 -23.11
CA GLU A 15 -17.49 0.67 -24.51
C GLU A 15 -17.94 -0.80 -24.64
N MET A 16 -18.89 -1.03 -25.54
CA MET A 16 -19.32 -2.39 -25.88
C MET A 16 -18.62 -2.85 -27.15
N TYR A 17 -17.83 -3.89 -27.02
CA TYR A 17 -17.16 -4.51 -28.16
C TYR A 17 -18.16 -5.36 -28.96
N LYS A 18 -18.04 -5.31 -30.28
CA LYS A 18 -18.89 -6.12 -31.19
C LYS A 18 -18.39 -7.55 -31.31
N GLU A 19 -17.09 -7.73 -31.16
CA GLU A 19 -16.43 -9.04 -31.19
C GLU A 19 -16.02 -9.43 -29.76
N PRO A 20 -15.95 -10.73 -29.45
CA PRO A 20 -15.43 -11.21 -28.19
C PRO A 20 -14.02 -10.66 -27.95
N LEU A 21 -13.70 -10.36 -26.68
CA LEU A 21 -12.34 -10.01 -26.29
C LEU A 21 -11.41 -11.22 -26.45
N ASP A 22 -10.12 -10.96 -26.62
CA ASP A 22 -9.09 -11.98 -26.63
C ASP A 22 -9.13 -12.80 -25.33
N GLU A 23 -8.88 -14.10 -25.42
CA GLU A 23 -8.91 -15.01 -24.26
C GLU A 23 -7.87 -14.66 -23.19
N ASN A 24 -6.82 -13.90 -23.55
CA ASN A 24 -5.82 -13.38 -22.62
C ASN A 24 -6.17 -12.02 -22.03
N THR A 25 -7.37 -11.51 -22.29
CA THR A 25 -7.80 -10.24 -21.69
C THR A 25 -8.11 -10.43 -20.21
N ALA A 26 -7.33 -9.78 -19.36
CA ALA A 26 -7.52 -9.81 -17.92
C ALA A 26 -8.62 -8.83 -17.47
N TYR A 27 -9.28 -9.15 -16.36
CA TYR A 27 -10.25 -8.29 -15.71
C TYR A 27 -9.57 -7.36 -14.70
N PHE A 28 -10.10 -6.15 -14.57
CA PHE A 28 -9.70 -5.23 -13.51
C PHE A 28 -10.30 -5.65 -12.17
N HIS A 29 -9.46 -5.67 -11.15
CA HIS A 29 -9.82 -5.99 -9.77
C HIS A 29 -9.41 -4.87 -8.82
N ALA A 30 -10.19 -4.71 -7.75
CA ALA A 30 -9.86 -3.84 -6.64
C ALA A 30 -10.24 -4.53 -5.33
N SER A 31 -9.35 -4.51 -4.35
CA SER A 31 -9.61 -5.07 -3.01
C SER A 31 -9.22 -4.09 -1.93
N TRP A 32 -10.13 -3.85 -0.99
CA TRP A 32 -9.90 -3.03 0.18
C TRP A 32 -9.54 -3.88 1.39
N HIS A 33 -8.54 -3.41 2.14
CA HIS A 33 -8.11 -4.02 3.39
C HIS A 33 -7.88 -2.95 4.47
N ARG A 34 -8.03 -3.32 5.76
CA ARG A 34 -7.77 -2.44 6.90
C ARG A 34 -7.32 -3.23 8.11
N GLU A 35 -6.32 -2.70 8.81
CA GLU A 35 -5.92 -3.11 10.14
C GLU A 35 -5.97 -1.91 11.08
N ASN A 36 -6.69 -2.05 12.19
CA ASN A 36 -6.86 -0.97 13.16
C ASN A 36 -6.92 -1.49 14.60
N PRO A 37 -5.84 -1.33 15.37
CA PRO A 37 -4.50 -0.97 14.90
C PRO A 37 -3.77 -2.15 14.26
N CYS A 38 -2.72 -1.86 13.49
CA CYS A 38 -1.70 -2.84 13.15
C CYS A 38 -1.01 -3.35 14.43
N GLN A 39 -0.52 -4.59 14.40
CA GLN A 39 0.12 -5.23 15.57
C GLN A 39 1.59 -4.79 15.70
N GLY A 40 1.83 -3.66 16.36
CA GLY A 40 3.18 -3.16 16.68
C GLY A 40 3.80 -3.80 17.93
N TRP A 41 4.98 -3.30 18.33
CA TRP A 41 5.74 -3.87 19.45
C TRP A 41 5.33 -3.31 20.81
N GLY A 42 4.64 -2.19 20.86
CA GLY A 42 4.14 -1.56 22.09
C GLY A 42 4.00 -0.05 21.97
N PRO A 43 3.37 0.60 22.96
CA PRO A 43 2.97 1.99 22.85
C PRO A 43 4.11 3.03 23.01
N ASP A 44 5.23 2.65 23.62
CA ASP A 44 6.26 3.58 24.08
C ASP A 44 7.57 3.51 23.28
N LEU A 45 7.54 2.90 22.09
CA LEU A 45 8.73 2.78 21.26
C LEU A 45 9.04 4.08 20.51
N GLN A 46 10.28 4.49 20.59
CA GLN A 46 10.78 5.63 19.82
C GLN A 46 11.30 5.16 18.47
N THR A 47 10.92 5.87 17.41
CA THR A 47 11.51 5.70 16.09
C THR A 47 12.98 6.16 16.13
N ASN A 48 13.83 5.54 15.27
CA ASN A 48 15.24 5.89 15.15
C ASN A 48 16.09 5.69 16.43
N CYS A 49 15.79 4.65 17.17
CA CYS A 49 16.66 4.19 18.25
C CYS A 49 17.33 2.86 17.87
N PRO A 50 18.48 2.49 18.48
CA PRO A 50 19.17 1.26 18.14
C PRO A 50 18.34 -0.02 18.33
N GLU A 51 17.43 -0.04 19.28
CA GLU A 51 16.54 -1.15 19.58
C GLU A 51 15.58 -1.42 18.42
N VAL A 52 15.13 -0.39 17.71
CA VAL A 52 14.30 -0.48 16.51
C VAL A 52 15.17 -0.73 15.28
N ASN A 53 16.16 0.12 15.04
CA ASN A 53 16.90 0.14 13.77
C ASN A 53 17.75 -1.11 13.52
N ASN A 54 18.08 -1.88 14.54
CA ASN A 54 18.85 -3.12 14.41
C ASN A 54 17.98 -4.36 14.17
N VAL A 55 16.65 -4.24 14.21
CA VAL A 55 15.77 -5.37 13.91
C VAL A 55 15.65 -5.53 12.40
N THR A 56 15.69 -6.76 11.93
CA THR A 56 15.54 -7.10 10.50
C THR A 56 14.25 -7.88 10.27
N ASN A 57 13.61 -7.65 9.14
CA ASN A 57 12.39 -8.34 8.73
C ASN A 57 12.45 -8.73 7.23
N PHE A 58 13.43 -9.56 6.88
CA PHE A 58 13.69 -9.93 5.47
C PHE A 58 12.57 -10.73 4.80
N LYS A 59 11.67 -11.33 5.57
CA LYS A 59 10.58 -12.17 5.06
C LYS A 59 9.22 -11.48 5.13
N GLY A 60 9.16 -10.22 5.56
CA GLY A 60 7.91 -9.50 5.69
C GLY A 60 6.94 -10.10 6.71
N GLU A 61 7.48 -10.69 7.79
CA GLU A 61 6.67 -11.27 8.87
C GLU A 61 5.86 -10.16 9.55
N ASN A 62 4.54 -10.38 9.68
CA ASN A 62 3.59 -9.44 10.27
C ASN A 62 3.44 -8.09 9.56
N ASN A 63 3.89 -7.96 8.31
CA ASN A 63 3.63 -6.77 7.51
C ASN A 63 2.14 -6.56 7.26
N TYR A 64 1.74 -5.30 7.14
CA TYR A 64 0.43 -4.96 6.61
C TYR A 64 0.29 -5.49 5.19
N THR A 65 -0.78 -6.26 4.92
CA THR A 65 -1.02 -6.85 3.60
C THR A 65 -1.82 -5.89 2.72
N VAL A 66 -1.22 -5.46 1.63
CA VAL A 66 -1.86 -4.65 0.58
C VAL A 66 -2.61 -5.53 -0.40
N LEU A 67 -2.00 -6.63 -0.83
CA LEU A 67 -2.57 -7.62 -1.76
C LEU A 67 -2.01 -9.01 -1.47
N ASP A 68 -2.87 -10.03 -1.56
CA ASP A 68 -2.47 -11.44 -1.55
C ASP A 68 -3.41 -12.21 -2.49
N VAL A 69 -2.90 -12.60 -3.67
CA VAL A 69 -3.70 -13.22 -4.73
C VAL A 69 -2.96 -14.37 -5.40
N GLU A 70 -3.73 -15.35 -5.86
CA GLU A 70 -3.26 -16.47 -6.68
C GLU A 70 -3.78 -16.34 -8.11
N GLY A 71 -2.99 -16.74 -9.09
CA GLY A 71 -3.32 -16.72 -10.52
C GLY A 71 -2.25 -16.03 -11.35
N THR A 72 -2.62 -15.59 -12.54
CA THR A 72 -1.74 -14.89 -13.48
C THR A 72 -2.25 -13.47 -13.71
N GLY A 73 -1.41 -12.48 -13.59
CA GLY A 73 -1.84 -11.10 -13.76
C GLY A 73 -0.74 -10.06 -13.57
N HIS A 74 -1.15 -8.84 -13.30
CA HIS A 74 -0.23 -7.78 -12.98
C HIS A 74 -0.85 -6.73 -12.04
N TYR A 75 -0.09 -6.37 -11.02
CA TYR A 75 -0.44 -5.34 -10.08
C TYR A 75 -0.15 -3.95 -10.67
N VAL A 76 -1.11 -3.05 -10.53
CA VAL A 76 -1.04 -1.70 -11.10
C VAL A 76 -1.09 -0.60 -10.04
N GLY A 77 -1.04 -0.95 -8.76
CA GLY A 77 -0.87 0.04 -7.71
C GLY A 77 -1.85 -0.05 -6.56
N CYS A 78 -1.74 0.92 -5.67
CA CYS A 78 -2.65 1.07 -4.54
C CYS A 78 -2.84 2.53 -4.14
N ASN A 79 -3.86 2.76 -3.34
CA ASN A 79 -3.91 3.88 -2.42
C ASN A 79 -3.80 3.36 -0.99
N LEU A 80 -3.10 4.11 -0.16
CA LEU A 80 -2.87 3.83 1.26
C LEU A 80 -3.34 5.00 2.09
N THR A 81 -4.09 4.71 3.15
CA THR A 81 -4.44 5.66 4.19
C THR A 81 -3.84 5.20 5.50
N VAL A 82 -3.12 6.09 6.17
CA VAL A 82 -2.56 5.87 7.49
C VAL A 82 -3.10 6.91 8.44
N LYS A 83 -3.61 6.48 9.60
CA LYS A 83 -3.83 7.33 10.77
C LYS A 83 -2.78 6.96 11.80
N HIS A 84 -1.83 7.84 11.97
CA HIS A 84 -0.73 7.64 12.93
C HIS A 84 -1.16 8.00 14.36
N TYR A 85 -0.82 7.15 15.34
CA TYR A 85 -1.23 7.29 16.74
C TYR A 85 -0.08 7.56 17.72
N GLN A 86 1.15 7.23 17.35
CA GLN A 86 2.26 7.16 18.30
C GLN A 86 3.18 8.37 18.34
N GLY A 87 2.89 9.44 17.58
CA GLY A 87 3.58 10.73 17.67
C GLY A 87 5.04 10.73 17.22
N SER A 88 5.42 9.83 16.32
CA SER A 88 6.76 9.72 15.72
C SER A 88 6.67 9.60 14.20
N TRP A 89 7.81 9.58 13.51
CA TRP A 89 7.83 9.30 12.08
C TRP A 89 7.34 7.86 11.78
N TRP A 90 6.39 7.72 10.86
CA TRP A 90 5.67 6.47 10.58
C TRP A 90 6.15 5.74 9.33
N GLY A 91 6.85 6.41 8.42
CA GLY A 91 7.04 5.98 7.03
C GLY A 91 8.33 5.21 6.75
N GLU A 92 9.04 4.65 7.74
CA GLU A 92 10.29 3.89 7.54
C GLU A 92 10.06 2.45 7.05
N GLY A 93 8.83 1.97 7.02
CA GLY A 93 8.54 0.58 6.68
C GLY A 93 8.70 0.28 5.20
N ASN A 94 9.40 -0.82 4.87
CA ASN A 94 9.65 -1.23 3.51
C ASN A 94 8.41 -1.83 2.84
N ASP A 95 8.18 -1.49 1.58
CA ASP A 95 7.30 -2.25 0.70
C ASP A 95 8.01 -3.52 0.21
N MET A 96 7.26 -4.63 0.16
CA MET A 96 7.81 -5.94 -0.22
C MET A 96 6.86 -6.66 -1.16
N PHE A 97 7.40 -7.14 -2.29
CA PHE A 97 6.66 -7.91 -3.30
C PHE A 97 7.23 -9.31 -3.37
N PHE A 98 6.40 -10.30 -3.04
CA PHE A 98 6.70 -11.72 -3.15
C PHE A 98 6.00 -12.26 -4.38
N ILE A 99 6.77 -12.60 -5.41
CA ILE A 99 6.27 -13.02 -6.72
C ILE A 99 6.35 -14.53 -6.81
N ASP A 100 5.24 -15.16 -7.24
CA ASP A 100 5.19 -16.58 -7.57
C ASP A 100 5.61 -17.56 -6.46
N GLY A 101 5.35 -17.16 -5.20
CA GLY A 101 5.61 -17.98 -4.01
C GLY A 101 7.03 -17.86 -3.45
N GLU A 102 7.72 -16.78 -3.74
CA GLU A 102 9.03 -16.48 -3.19
C GLU A 102 9.04 -16.45 -1.66
N GLU A 103 10.12 -16.95 -1.06
CA GLU A 103 10.36 -16.87 0.39
C GLU A 103 10.88 -15.49 0.82
N TYR A 104 11.62 -14.83 -0.06
CA TYR A 104 12.17 -13.48 0.12
C TYR A 104 11.66 -12.59 -1.02
N PRO A 105 11.34 -11.32 -0.75
CA PRO A 105 10.77 -10.47 -1.78
C PRO A 105 11.77 -10.15 -2.90
N SER A 106 11.36 -10.32 -4.16
CA SER A 106 12.15 -9.88 -5.31
C SER A 106 12.28 -8.36 -5.39
N LEU A 107 11.24 -7.65 -4.97
CA LEU A 107 11.25 -6.21 -4.85
C LEU A 107 11.10 -5.86 -3.38
N ASN A 108 12.08 -5.14 -2.85
CA ASN A 108 12.13 -4.68 -1.48
C ASN A 108 12.50 -3.21 -1.48
N GLY A 109 11.57 -2.37 -1.04
CA GLY A 109 11.75 -0.92 -0.96
C GLY A 109 12.62 -0.49 0.22
N THR A 110 12.71 0.81 0.41
CA THR A 110 13.56 1.45 1.41
C THR A 110 12.78 2.30 2.42
N GLY A 111 11.47 2.43 2.23
CA GLY A 111 10.57 3.17 3.10
C GLY A 111 9.21 3.38 2.46
N THR A 112 8.19 3.56 3.27
CA THR A 112 6.83 3.80 2.77
C THR A 112 6.76 5.14 2.02
N GLU A 113 7.47 6.18 2.49
CA GLU A 113 7.54 7.45 1.76
C GLU A 113 8.23 7.29 0.39
N ASP A 114 9.28 6.47 0.32
CA ASP A 114 10.00 6.19 -0.92
C ASP A 114 9.09 5.47 -1.93
N TYR A 115 8.29 4.52 -1.45
CA TYR A 115 7.29 3.85 -2.29
C TYR A 115 6.30 4.84 -2.92
N PHE A 116 5.88 5.86 -2.20
CA PHE A 116 5.00 6.91 -2.71
C PHE A 116 5.74 8.11 -3.33
N ASN A 117 7.03 7.94 -3.69
CA ASN A 117 7.90 8.92 -4.35
C ASN A 117 8.12 10.21 -3.53
N HIS A 118 8.29 10.05 -2.24
CA HIS A 118 8.76 11.09 -1.34
C HIS A 118 10.14 10.77 -0.77
N ALA A 119 10.70 11.72 -0.05
CA ALA A 119 11.94 11.55 0.71
C ALA A 119 11.96 12.55 1.87
N TRP A 120 12.51 12.16 3.01
CA TRP A 120 12.60 12.99 4.21
C TRP A 120 11.24 13.48 4.74
N GLY A 121 10.25 12.58 4.71
CA GLY A 121 8.87 12.85 5.09
C GLY A 121 7.92 12.98 3.90
N MET A 122 6.64 13.21 4.18
CA MET A 122 5.59 13.31 3.18
C MET A 122 5.29 14.76 2.82
N GLN A 123 4.81 14.98 1.60
CA GLN A 123 4.40 16.31 1.13
C GLN A 123 3.14 16.20 0.28
N LYS A 124 2.25 17.18 0.41
CA LYS A 124 1.07 17.27 -0.46
C LYS A 124 1.47 17.46 -1.91
N ASN A 125 1.06 16.52 -2.75
CA ASN A 125 1.21 16.60 -4.20
C ASN A 125 0.13 15.76 -4.90
N ALA A 126 -0.02 15.94 -6.22
CA ALA A 126 -0.92 15.14 -7.04
C ALA A 126 -0.36 15.09 -8.46
N TYR A 127 0.19 13.94 -8.83
CA TYR A 127 0.69 13.64 -10.16
C TYR A 127 -0.11 12.49 -10.78
N PRO A 128 -0.03 12.25 -12.10
CA PRO A 128 -0.84 11.22 -12.75
C PRO A 128 -0.70 9.81 -12.16
N PHE A 129 0.50 9.43 -11.69
CA PHE A 129 0.77 8.07 -11.23
C PHE A 129 1.15 7.95 -9.75
N PHE A 130 1.31 9.05 -9.06
CA PHE A 130 1.56 9.07 -7.62
C PHE A 130 1.13 10.40 -7.00
N GLY A 131 0.87 10.39 -5.72
CA GLY A 131 0.56 11.59 -4.96
C GLY A 131 0.18 11.33 -3.52
N THR A 132 0.22 12.39 -2.73
CA THR A 132 -0.26 12.44 -1.35
C THR A 132 -1.29 13.56 -1.25
N ILE A 133 -2.56 13.18 -1.22
CA ILE A 133 -3.69 14.14 -1.26
C ILE A 133 -4.10 14.64 0.10
N VAL A 134 -3.85 13.84 1.15
CA VAL A 134 -4.00 14.27 2.54
C VAL A 134 -2.67 14.05 3.24
N HIS A 135 -2.18 15.08 3.88
CA HIS A 135 -1.01 15.07 4.73
C HIS A 135 -1.22 16.09 5.84
N GLU A 136 -1.46 15.63 7.05
CA GLU A 136 -1.66 16.49 8.21
C GLU A 136 -0.33 16.76 8.93
N SER A 137 0.49 15.72 9.10
CA SER A 137 1.81 15.81 9.72
C SER A 137 2.60 14.52 9.48
N ASP A 138 3.93 14.57 9.55
CA ASP A 138 4.78 13.39 9.50
C ASP A 138 4.78 12.56 10.78
N THR A 139 4.30 13.13 11.87
CA THR A 139 4.35 12.50 13.19
C THR A 139 3.00 12.30 13.86
N ASP A 140 1.92 12.72 13.21
CA ASP A 140 0.54 12.59 13.70
C ASP A 140 -0.44 12.78 12.55
N GLY A 141 -1.72 12.47 12.79
CA GLY A 141 -2.79 12.76 11.85
C GLY A 141 -2.93 11.76 10.70
N PHE A 142 -3.60 12.20 9.63
CA PHE A 142 -3.91 11.39 8.47
C PHE A 142 -2.94 11.62 7.32
N GLN A 143 -2.60 10.49 6.68
CA GLN A 143 -1.90 10.44 5.41
C GLN A 143 -2.76 9.68 4.41
N VAL A 144 -2.93 10.20 3.20
CA VAL A 144 -3.58 9.48 2.10
C VAL A 144 -2.72 9.63 0.86
N SER A 145 -2.13 8.54 0.44
CA SER A 145 -1.20 8.48 -0.69
C SER A 145 -1.64 7.44 -1.72
N TYR A 146 -1.23 7.62 -2.96
CA TYR A 146 -1.47 6.66 -4.03
C TYR A 146 -0.25 6.52 -4.91
N ARG A 147 -0.06 5.31 -5.46
CA ARG A 147 0.90 5.02 -6.52
C ARG A 147 0.28 4.04 -7.51
N PHE A 148 0.39 4.38 -8.80
CA PHE A 148 -0.08 3.55 -9.91
C PHE A 148 1.09 3.14 -10.79
N HIS A 149 1.32 1.84 -10.90
CA HIS A 149 2.35 1.21 -11.72
C HIS A 149 1.86 0.99 -13.17
N ILE A 150 1.36 2.04 -13.82
CA ILE A 150 0.78 1.92 -15.17
C ILE A 150 1.87 1.67 -16.22
N THR A 151 3.04 2.28 -16.04
CA THR A 151 4.18 2.15 -16.95
C THR A 151 5.13 1.00 -16.57
N ASP A 152 5.03 0.53 -15.33
CA ASP A 152 5.92 -0.46 -14.72
C ASP A 152 5.15 -1.49 -13.86
N PRO A 153 4.11 -2.16 -14.40
CA PRO A 153 3.30 -3.09 -13.64
C PRO A 153 4.10 -4.29 -13.13
N VAL A 154 3.80 -4.72 -11.91
CA VAL A 154 4.45 -5.90 -11.33
C VAL A 154 3.69 -7.14 -11.78
N ARG A 155 4.32 -7.96 -12.61
CA ARG A 155 3.73 -9.16 -13.22
C ARG A 155 3.95 -10.39 -12.36
N PHE A 156 2.98 -11.30 -12.37
CA PHE A 156 3.05 -12.59 -11.70
C PHE A 156 2.37 -13.69 -12.56
N GLU A 157 2.83 -14.93 -12.42
CA GLU A 157 2.32 -16.07 -13.16
C GLU A 157 1.57 -17.07 -12.28
N LYS A 158 1.79 -17.05 -10.96
CA LYS A 158 1.17 -17.97 -9.99
C LYS A 158 0.54 -17.26 -8.81
N SER A 159 1.24 -16.27 -8.27
CA SER A 159 0.77 -15.52 -7.12
C SER A 159 1.52 -14.22 -6.95
N LEU A 160 0.88 -13.27 -6.28
CA LEU A 160 1.53 -12.05 -5.84
C LEU A 160 1.06 -11.70 -4.43
N LYS A 161 2.03 -11.50 -3.53
CA LYS A 161 1.79 -10.90 -2.22
C LYS A 161 2.53 -9.58 -2.14
N VAL A 162 1.79 -8.50 -1.88
CA VAL A 162 2.32 -7.14 -1.67
C VAL A 162 2.06 -6.75 -0.23
N THR A 163 3.11 -6.38 0.46
CA THR A 163 3.03 -5.97 1.87
C THR A 163 3.83 -4.71 2.12
N ILE A 164 3.51 -4.00 3.20
CA ILE A 164 4.29 -2.85 3.67
C ILE A 164 4.47 -3.00 5.18
N GLU A 165 5.67 -2.77 5.68
CA GLU A 165 5.92 -2.68 7.11
C GLU A 165 5.25 -1.43 7.70
N HIS A 166 4.58 -1.57 8.83
CA HIS A 166 4.00 -0.42 9.54
C HIS A 166 5.02 0.16 10.55
N GLY A 167 5.85 1.05 10.03
CA GLY A 167 7.10 1.48 10.65
C GLY A 167 8.20 0.45 10.44
N HIS A 168 9.44 0.77 10.81
CA HIS A 168 10.58 -0.14 10.64
C HIS A 168 10.33 -1.49 11.34
N ALA A 169 10.44 -2.58 10.60
CA ALA A 169 10.17 -3.94 11.08
C ALA A 169 8.85 -4.09 11.86
N ASN A 170 7.81 -3.34 11.48
CA ASN A 170 6.48 -3.37 12.08
C ASN A 170 6.40 -2.91 13.54
N HIS A 171 7.21 -1.94 13.95
CA HIS A 171 7.21 -1.51 15.34
C HIS A 171 6.01 -0.63 15.74
N LEU A 172 5.31 -0.01 14.79
CA LEU A 172 4.23 0.93 15.05
C LEU A 172 2.84 0.25 15.04
N SER A 173 1.92 0.78 15.84
CA SER A 173 0.53 0.30 15.97
C SER A 173 -0.43 1.38 15.48
N ASP A 174 -0.47 1.61 14.18
CA ASP A 174 -1.29 2.63 13.54
C ASP A 174 -2.54 2.03 12.87
N ASP A 175 -3.48 2.89 12.47
CA ASP A 175 -4.63 2.50 11.64
C ASP A 175 -4.24 2.59 10.17
N TRP A 176 -4.17 1.45 9.50
CA TRP A 176 -3.83 1.35 8.09
C TRP A 176 -5.00 0.81 7.29
N SER A 177 -5.29 1.45 6.17
CA SER A 177 -6.22 0.92 5.18
C SER A 177 -5.74 1.20 3.76
N SER A 178 -5.97 0.25 2.87
CA SER A 178 -5.56 0.38 1.48
C SER A 178 -6.59 -0.20 0.51
N THR A 179 -6.52 0.25 -0.74
CA THR A 179 -7.15 -0.45 -1.87
C THR A 179 -6.07 -0.78 -2.87
N ALA A 180 -5.89 -2.06 -3.13
CA ALA A 180 -5.01 -2.56 -4.17
C ALA A 180 -5.75 -2.69 -5.50
N TYR A 181 -5.03 -2.49 -6.61
CA TYR A 181 -5.55 -2.59 -7.97
C TYR A 181 -4.68 -3.52 -8.81
N TRP A 182 -5.32 -4.45 -9.54
CA TRP A 182 -4.61 -5.37 -10.41
C TRP A 182 -5.50 -5.85 -11.56
N TYR A 183 -4.88 -6.45 -12.55
CA TYR A 183 -5.55 -7.19 -13.62
C TYR A 183 -5.21 -8.67 -13.53
N GLN A 184 -6.25 -9.53 -13.68
CA GLN A 184 -6.13 -10.97 -13.60
C GLN A 184 -7.18 -11.66 -14.47
#